data_9bb69a44ebba06a520900c156b315925
#
_entry.id   9bb69a44ebba06a520900c156b315925
#
_cell.length_a   1.000
_cell.length_b   1.000
_cell.length_c   1.000
_cell.angle_alpha   90.00
_cell.angle_beta   90.00
_cell.angle_gamma   90.00
#
_symmetry.space_group_name_H-M   'P 1'
#
loop_
_entity.id
_entity.type
_entity.pdbx_description
1 polymer ?
#
loop_
_entity_poly.entity_id
_entity_poly.type
_entity_poly.pdbx_seq_one_letter_code
_entity_poly.pdbx_strand_id
1 'polypeptide(L)'
;MKKHIVSHIAIYILSVVMIAFGIYHFKNPKAMLEYIPYDLPNPILCIKIVGATFILAAISFIFNKYVKLTAYLLAFMLLTFAFVFHLKIYMNAGSEEVKVHELINILKDTALAAFALHIAGSADSHGMKF
;
A
#
# COMPACT_ATOMS: atom_id res chain seq x y z
N MET A 1 28.19 -5.01 -2.55
CA MET A 1 27.70 -3.70 -3.03
C MET A 1 26.83 -3.81 -4.27
N LYS A 2 27.35 -4.35 -5.38
CA LYS A 2 26.56 -4.44 -6.62
C LYS A 2 25.25 -5.21 -6.46
N LYS A 3 25.24 -6.30 -5.70
CA LYS A 3 24.04 -7.11 -5.47
C LYS A 3 22.92 -6.38 -4.73
N HIS A 4 23.24 -5.25 -4.05
CA HIS A 4 22.23 -4.46 -3.34
C HIS A 4 21.63 -3.33 -4.20
N ILE A 5 22.25 -3.02 -5.33
CA ILE A 5 21.81 -1.92 -6.21
C ILE A 5 20.41 -2.20 -6.75
N VAL A 6 20.17 -3.42 -7.22
CA VAL A 6 18.86 -3.80 -7.77
C VAL A 6 17.78 -3.68 -6.70
N SER A 7 18.06 -4.11 -5.48
CA SER A 7 17.12 -4.00 -4.37
C SER A 7 16.79 -2.54 -4.05
N HIS A 8 17.78 -1.68 -4.03
CA HIS A 8 17.56 -0.26 -3.79
C HIS A 8 16.76 0.40 -4.91
N ILE A 9 17.06 0.06 -6.16
CA ILE A 9 16.28 0.55 -7.31
C ILE A 9 14.82 0.12 -7.19
N ALA A 10 14.58 -1.14 -6.84
CA ALA A 10 13.23 -1.67 -6.66
C ALA A 10 12.46 -0.90 -5.57
N ILE A 11 13.13 -0.60 -4.46
CA ILE A 11 12.52 0.14 -3.36
C ILE A 11 12.21 1.59 -3.78
N TYR A 12 13.08 2.22 -4.56
CA TYR A 12 12.82 3.57 -5.07
C TYR A 12 11.66 3.59 -6.06
N ILE A 13 11.56 2.59 -6.93
CA ILE A 13 10.41 2.45 -7.84
C ILE A 13 9.12 2.32 -7.03
N LEU A 14 9.12 1.46 -6.03
CA LEU A 14 7.96 1.32 -5.14
C LEU A 14 7.61 2.65 -4.46
N SER A 15 8.62 3.38 -3.99
CA SER A 15 8.42 4.67 -3.33
C SER A 15 7.75 5.69 -4.23
N VAL A 16 8.15 5.75 -5.50
CA VAL A 16 7.54 6.65 -6.50
C VAL A 16 6.07 6.28 -6.70
N VAL A 17 5.77 4.98 -6.82
CA VAL A 17 4.39 4.51 -6.96
C VAL A 17 3.56 4.88 -5.73
N MET A 18 4.12 4.71 -4.54
CA MET A 18 3.43 5.04 -3.29
C MET A 18 3.15 6.53 -3.15
N ILE A 19 4.08 7.37 -3.58
CA ILE A 19 3.85 8.82 -3.61
C ILE A 19 2.70 9.14 -4.56
N ALA A 20 2.68 8.54 -5.74
CA ALA A 20 1.59 8.73 -6.71
C ALA A 20 0.24 8.30 -6.12
N PHE A 21 0.17 7.15 -5.47
CA PHE A 21 -1.04 6.70 -4.79
C PHE A 21 -1.46 7.68 -3.69
N GLY A 22 -0.51 8.13 -2.88
CA GLY A 22 -0.80 9.08 -1.81
C GLY A 22 -1.36 10.39 -2.32
N ILE A 23 -0.76 10.95 -3.37
CA ILE A 23 -1.23 12.18 -4.01
C ILE A 23 -2.64 11.96 -4.56
N TYR A 24 -2.88 10.83 -5.23
CA TYR A 24 -4.18 10.52 -5.80
C TYR A 24 -5.27 10.45 -4.71
N HIS A 25 -4.96 9.87 -3.56
CA HIS A 25 -5.89 9.81 -2.43
C HIS A 25 -6.26 11.20 -1.92
N PHE A 26 -5.32 12.13 -1.93
CA PHE A 26 -5.59 13.52 -1.50
C PHE A 26 -6.38 14.31 -2.54
N LYS A 27 -6.08 14.12 -3.82
CA LYS A 27 -6.72 14.88 -4.89
C LYS A 27 -8.10 14.37 -5.26
N ASN A 28 -8.31 13.07 -5.16
CA ASN A 28 -9.54 12.42 -5.63
C ASN A 28 -10.15 11.51 -4.56
N PRO A 29 -10.36 12.01 -3.32
CA PRO A 29 -10.88 11.13 -2.27
C PRO A 29 -12.28 10.61 -2.59
N LYS A 30 -13.11 11.39 -3.28
CA LYS A 30 -14.47 10.96 -3.63
C LYS A 30 -14.48 9.79 -4.61
N ALA A 31 -13.50 9.74 -5.52
CA ALA A 31 -13.36 8.62 -6.46
C ALA A 31 -12.99 7.32 -5.75
N MET A 32 -12.45 7.39 -4.54
CA MET A 32 -12.08 6.22 -3.76
C MET A 32 -13.22 5.68 -2.90
N LEU A 33 -14.35 6.40 -2.80
CA LEU A 33 -15.45 5.98 -1.92
C LEU A 33 -16.04 4.63 -2.31
N GLU A 34 -16.03 4.29 -3.58
CA GLU A 34 -16.55 3.01 -4.05
C GLU A 34 -15.71 1.80 -3.62
N TYR A 35 -14.47 2.04 -3.15
CA TYR A 35 -13.53 0.98 -2.75
C TYR A 35 -13.48 0.76 -1.25
N ILE A 36 -14.37 1.39 -0.49
CA ILE A 36 -14.39 1.24 0.97
C ILE A 36 -15.79 0.82 1.43
N PRO A 37 -15.89 0.12 2.57
CA PRO A 37 -17.19 -0.29 3.11
C PRO A 37 -18.07 0.90 3.47
N TYR A 38 -19.35 0.77 3.22
CA TYR A 38 -20.33 1.83 3.46
C TYR A 38 -20.48 2.23 4.93
N ASP A 39 -20.11 1.33 5.82
CA ASP A 39 -20.24 1.52 7.27
C ASP A 39 -19.04 2.20 7.91
N LEU A 40 -18.03 2.57 7.11
CA LEU A 40 -16.84 3.21 7.65
C LEU A 40 -17.14 4.66 8.05
N PRO A 41 -16.86 5.06 9.30
CA PRO A 41 -17.10 6.44 9.72
C PRO A 41 -16.11 7.40 9.06
N ASN A 42 -16.60 8.56 8.65
CA ASN A 42 -15.82 9.64 8.05
C ASN A 42 -14.89 9.13 6.93
N PRO A 43 -15.46 8.57 5.85
CA PRO A 43 -14.66 7.87 4.83
C PRO A 43 -13.66 8.77 4.11
N ILE A 44 -14.00 10.04 3.88
CA ILE A 44 -13.09 10.98 3.20
C ILE A 44 -11.82 11.19 4.04
N LEU A 45 -11.96 11.36 5.34
CA LEU A 45 -10.82 11.50 6.24
C LEU A 45 -9.96 10.23 6.24
N CYS A 46 -10.58 9.06 6.27
CA CYS A 46 -9.87 7.78 6.22
C CYS A 46 -9.05 7.66 4.94
N ILE A 47 -9.61 8.04 3.79
CA ILE A 47 -8.90 8.03 2.51
C ILE A 47 -7.68 8.95 2.56
N LYS A 48 -7.81 10.13 3.12
CA LYS A 48 -6.70 11.08 3.25
C LYS A 48 -5.60 10.55 4.19
N ILE A 49 -5.99 9.90 5.28
CA ILE A 49 -5.05 9.27 6.21
C ILE A 49 -4.25 8.18 5.49
N VAL A 50 -4.91 7.35 4.69
CA VAL A 50 -4.25 6.32 3.89
C VAL A 50 -3.25 6.96 2.91
N GLY A 51 -3.64 8.03 2.24
CA GLY A 51 -2.76 8.77 1.35
C GLY A 51 -1.51 9.29 2.08
N ALA A 52 -1.70 9.87 3.27
CA ALA A 52 -0.59 10.33 4.10
C ALA A 52 0.33 9.18 4.49
N THR A 53 -0.23 8.02 4.84
CA THR A 53 0.54 6.83 5.20
C THR A 53 1.41 6.36 4.03
N PHE A 54 0.89 6.33 2.82
CA PHE A 54 1.67 5.97 1.63
C PHE A 54 2.84 6.92 1.41
N ILE A 55 2.62 8.23 1.55
CA ILE A 55 3.67 9.23 1.36
C ILE A 55 4.73 9.11 2.45
N LEU A 56 4.34 8.93 3.71
CA LEU A 56 5.27 8.78 4.82
C LEU A 56 6.11 7.50 4.66
N ALA A 57 5.50 6.41 4.22
CA ALA A 57 6.24 5.18 3.96
C ALA A 57 7.26 5.37 2.83
N ALA A 58 6.87 6.05 1.76
CA ALA A 58 7.79 6.37 0.66
C ALA A 58 8.97 7.21 1.13
N ILE A 59 8.73 8.22 1.96
CA ILE A 59 9.77 9.07 2.54
C ILE A 59 10.72 8.23 3.38
N SER A 60 10.20 7.34 4.22
CA SER A 60 11.00 6.42 5.03
C SER A 60 11.94 5.58 4.16
N PHE A 61 11.43 5.04 3.07
CA PHE A 61 12.24 4.22 2.15
C PHE A 61 13.29 5.04 1.41
N ILE A 62 12.92 6.23 0.92
CA ILE A 62 13.84 7.09 0.15
C ILE A 62 15.00 7.55 1.03
N PHE A 63 14.72 7.96 2.26
CA PHE A 63 15.76 8.42 3.18
C PHE A 63 16.41 7.30 3.98
N ASN A 64 16.01 6.06 3.74
CA ASN A 64 16.58 4.87 4.39
C ASN A 64 16.54 4.96 5.93
N LYS A 65 15.37 5.35 6.45
CA LYS A 65 15.13 5.45 7.90
C LYS A 65 13.89 4.66 8.31
N TYR A 66 14.03 3.86 9.36
CA TYR A 66 12.94 3.02 9.89
C TYR A 66 12.33 2.10 8.84
N VAL A 67 13.15 1.61 7.91
CA VAL A 67 12.69 0.84 6.75
C VAL A 67 11.97 -0.44 7.18
N LYS A 68 12.52 -1.17 8.14
CA LYS A 68 11.95 -2.44 8.60
C LYS A 68 10.58 -2.23 9.26
N LEU A 69 10.50 -1.26 10.18
CA LEU A 69 9.24 -0.93 10.85
C LEU A 69 8.19 -0.48 9.84
N THR A 70 8.57 0.45 8.96
CA THR A 70 7.68 0.99 7.94
C THR A 70 7.17 -0.10 7.00
N ALA A 71 8.06 -1.01 6.60
CA ALA A 71 7.69 -2.11 5.71
C ALA A 71 6.69 -3.05 6.36
N TYR A 72 6.86 -3.39 7.64
CA TYR A 72 5.88 -4.22 8.36
C TYR A 72 4.52 -3.50 8.48
N LEU A 73 4.54 -2.22 8.82
CA LEU A 73 3.29 -1.44 8.94
C LEU A 73 2.57 -1.32 7.59
N LEU A 74 3.33 -1.09 6.52
CA LEU A 74 2.79 -1.03 5.17
C LEU A 74 2.16 -2.37 4.77
N ALA A 75 2.85 -3.48 5.02
CA ALA A 75 2.33 -4.81 4.72
C ALA A 75 1.04 -5.08 5.48
N PHE A 76 0.99 -4.74 6.77
CA PHE A 76 -0.21 -4.90 7.57
C PHE A 76 -1.39 -4.10 7.02
N MET A 77 -1.14 -2.84 6.65
CA MET A 77 -2.17 -1.96 6.09
C MET A 77 -2.70 -2.52 4.76
N LEU A 78 -1.81 -2.95 3.87
CA LEU A 78 -2.20 -3.48 2.57
C LEU A 78 -2.97 -4.79 2.68
N LEU A 79 -2.56 -5.70 3.58
CA LEU A 79 -3.29 -6.94 3.83
C LEU A 79 -4.67 -6.66 4.43
N THR A 80 -4.77 -5.66 5.30
CA THR A 80 -6.06 -5.22 5.82
C THR A 80 -6.98 -4.74 4.70
N PHE A 81 -6.47 -3.92 3.79
CA PHE A 81 -7.26 -3.46 2.64
C PHE A 81 -7.71 -4.63 1.78
N ALA A 82 -6.81 -5.57 1.48
CA ALA A 82 -7.12 -6.70 0.62
C ALA A 82 -8.21 -7.59 1.22
N PHE A 83 -8.08 -7.98 2.48
CA PHE A 83 -8.91 -9.02 3.08
C PHE A 83 -10.06 -8.50 3.94
N VAL A 84 -10.00 -7.26 4.40
CA VAL A 84 -11.11 -6.67 5.17
C VAL A 84 -11.99 -5.80 4.28
N PHE A 85 -11.39 -4.93 3.46
CA PHE A 85 -12.16 -3.98 2.66
C PHE A 85 -12.52 -4.54 1.28
N HIS A 86 -11.54 -4.88 0.48
CA HIS A 86 -11.78 -5.30 -0.91
C HIS A 86 -12.48 -6.65 -0.98
N LEU A 87 -12.14 -7.59 -0.11
CA LEU A 87 -12.82 -8.89 -0.08
C LEU A 87 -14.29 -8.75 0.29
N LYS A 88 -14.61 -7.87 1.25
CA LYS A 88 -15.99 -7.59 1.63
C LYS A 88 -16.80 -7.04 0.45
N ILE A 89 -16.24 -6.07 -0.27
CA ILE A 89 -16.90 -5.50 -1.45
C ILE A 89 -17.04 -6.56 -2.54
N TYR A 90 -16.00 -7.36 -2.76
CA TYR A 90 -16.03 -8.47 -3.72
C TYR A 90 -17.17 -9.43 -3.46
N MET A 91 -17.33 -9.86 -2.20
CA MET A 91 -18.35 -10.82 -1.80
C MET A 91 -19.77 -10.26 -1.92
N ASN A 92 -19.93 -8.94 -1.85
CA ASN A 92 -21.22 -8.26 -1.91
C ASN A 92 -21.42 -7.49 -3.22
N ALA A 93 -20.60 -7.76 -4.23
CA ALA A 93 -20.62 -7.03 -5.50
C ALA A 93 -21.94 -7.24 -6.24
N GLY A 94 -22.53 -6.13 -6.70
CA GLY A 94 -23.79 -6.14 -7.45
C GLY A 94 -23.61 -6.39 -8.94
N SER A 95 -22.39 -6.46 -9.44
CA SER A 95 -22.10 -6.69 -10.86
C SER A 95 -20.77 -7.42 -11.03
N GLU A 96 -20.60 -8.07 -12.17
CA GLU A 96 -19.33 -8.73 -12.51
C GLU A 96 -18.20 -7.71 -12.68
N GLU A 97 -18.49 -6.52 -13.15
CA GLU A 97 -17.51 -5.46 -13.32
C GLU A 97 -16.88 -5.06 -11.98
N VAL A 98 -17.70 -4.80 -10.96
CA VAL A 98 -17.24 -4.49 -9.62
C VAL A 98 -16.45 -5.67 -9.03
N LYS A 99 -16.95 -6.88 -9.25
CA LYS A 99 -16.32 -8.10 -8.74
C LYS A 99 -14.90 -8.28 -9.29
N VAL A 100 -14.73 -8.11 -10.60
CA VAL A 100 -13.41 -8.21 -11.25
C VAL A 100 -12.49 -7.11 -10.73
N HIS A 101 -13.00 -5.90 -10.59
CA HIS A 101 -12.23 -4.75 -10.12
C HIS A 101 -11.69 -5.01 -8.70
N GLU A 102 -12.55 -5.50 -7.81
CA GLU A 102 -12.15 -5.79 -6.44
C GLU A 102 -11.18 -6.97 -6.36
N LEU A 103 -11.32 -7.97 -7.23
CA LEU A 103 -10.34 -9.05 -7.31
C LEU A 103 -8.96 -8.52 -7.67
N ILE A 104 -8.89 -7.63 -8.65
CA ILE A 104 -7.63 -6.99 -9.04
C ILE A 104 -7.04 -6.20 -7.87
N ASN A 105 -7.86 -5.49 -7.11
CA ASN A 105 -7.40 -4.75 -5.94
C ASN A 105 -6.84 -5.69 -4.86
N ILE A 106 -7.51 -6.83 -4.61
CA ILE A 106 -7.03 -7.83 -3.65
C ILE A 106 -5.66 -8.36 -4.08
N LEU A 107 -5.53 -8.74 -5.35
CA LEU A 107 -4.27 -9.28 -5.88
C LEU A 107 -3.15 -8.26 -5.85
N LYS A 108 -3.43 -7.03 -6.23
CA LYS A 108 -2.46 -5.93 -6.23
C LYS A 108 -1.97 -5.65 -4.80
N ASP A 109 -2.88 -5.48 -3.86
CA ASP A 109 -2.50 -5.16 -2.48
C ASP A 109 -1.77 -6.31 -1.82
N THR A 110 -2.14 -7.55 -2.13
CA THR A 110 -1.42 -8.73 -1.64
C THR A 110 0.00 -8.78 -2.20
N ALA A 111 0.18 -8.49 -3.48
CA ALA A 111 1.51 -8.46 -4.10
C ALA A 111 2.38 -7.36 -3.51
N LEU A 112 1.82 -6.16 -3.29
CA LEU A 112 2.54 -5.06 -2.65
C LEU A 112 2.89 -5.38 -1.19
N ALA A 113 2.00 -6.05 -0.48
CA ALA A 113 2.25 -6.50 0.89
C ALA A 113 3.39 -7.52 0.92
N ALA A 114 3.41 -8.46 -0.01
CA ALA A 114 4.50 -9.43 -0.12
C ALA A 114 5.83 -8.74 -0.37
N PHE A 115 5.86 -7.72 -1.24
CA PHE A 115 7.06 -6.92 -1.48
C PHE A 115 7.49 -6.20 -0.19
N ALA A 116 6.56 -5.58 0.52
CA ALA A 116 6.85 -4.91 1.78
C ALA A 116 7.43 -5.89 2.82
N LEU A 117 6.87 -7.09 2.92
CA LEU A 117 7.40 -8.14 3.81
C LEU A 117 8.80 -8.55 3.40
N HIS A 118 9.06 -8.65 2.10
CA HIS A 118 10.40 -8.95 1.62
C HIS A 118 11.40 -7.85 2.00
N ILE A 119 11.00 -6.58 1.86
CA ILE A 119 11.82 -5.45 2.32
C ILE A 119 12.12 -5.58 3.82
N ALA A 120 11.10 -5.84 4.64
CA ALA A 120 11.27 -5.98 6.08
C ALA A 120 12.22 -7.12 6.44
N GLY A 121 12.05 -8.28 5.79
CA GLY A 121 12.85 -9.46 6.08
C GLY A 121 14.30 -9.37 5.61
N SER A 122 14.58 -8.53 4.61
CA SER A 122 15.92 -8.41 4.01
C SER A 122 16.59 -7.07 4.32
N ALA A 123 16.01 -6.25 5.20
CA ALA A 123 16.51 -4.90 5.48
C ALA A 123 17.99 -4.90 5.92
N ASP A 124 18.36 -5.81 6.81
CA ASP A 124 19.72 -5.91 7.32
C ASP A 124 20.72 -6.26 6.23
N SER A 125 20.37 -7.23 5.39
CA SER A 125 21.27 -7.73 4.34
C SER A 125 21.46 -6.72 3.20
N HIS A 126 20.57 -5.76 3.06
CA HIS A 126 20.64 -4.74 2.01
C HIS A 126 21.15 -3.38 2.52
N GLY A 127 21.66 -3.33 3.76
CA GLY A 127 22.17 -2.08 4.33
C GLY A 127 21.11 -1.04 4.63
N MET A 128 19.85 -1.46 4.73
CA MET A 128 18.75 -0.59 5.10
C MET A 128 18.66 -0.41 6.61
N LYS A 129 18.20 0.76 7.03
CA LYS A 129 18.13 1.10 8.46
C LYS A 129 16.70 0.95 9.01
N PHE A 130 16.65 0.64 10.27
CA PHE A 130 15.38 0.47 10.99
C PHE A 130 14.79 1.77 11.47
#